data_b6caf1e1de68b500dde6d4fee7aec254
#
_entry.id   b6caf1e1de68b500dde6d4fee7aec254
#
_cell.length_a   1.000
_cell.length_b   1.000
_cell.length_c   1.000
_cell.angle_alpha   90.00
_cell.angle_beta   90.00
_cell.angle_gamma   90.00
#
_symmetry.space_group_name_H-M   'P 1'
#
loop_
_entity.id
_entity.type
_entity.pdbx_description
1 polymer ?
#
loop_
_entity_poly.entity_id
_entity_poly.type
_entity_poly.pdbx_seq_one_letter_code
_entity_poly.pdbx_strand_id
1 'polypeptide(L)'
;MVTAKNPILSGFYPDPSICRAGEDYYIVNSSFVYAPGVPIFHSRDLAHWEQIGNILDRPEQLPVKGSEISQGIYAPTIRFHDGLFYMITTNVSYGGNFIVTAKDPAGPWSDPYYLGEDAPGIDPSLFFDDDGKCYYCGTRPNPEGVRYNGDWEIWVQELDLRQMKLVGESMAIWKGAVKGVIWPEGPHLYKIDGYYYLMHAEGGTGPEHSISIARSKKLFQWFEGCPRNPIFTHRNLGKNYPVIYAGHGDLVEDGRGNWYVVMLASRPCEGHSSMGRETFLAKVTWENGWPVIAEGVGHLEDTLELPTKEYRFPEEVSSTSDHISFWEKTPDKRLVSVEEICEENYSLSHRPGMLRLYTKKEKISDRNPCSYFGIRQKNYAFYAETGMEFEPKQECETAGMVLYQNHENHLRMEIRKRADENYFVVTACIHGEERILTEKPAGEGRQFFKIRMHCDRQKARIWLFRDGRESLIAEDISLLPYTTEEAGGFVGCTIGMYASANGQDSSNYADFAWFVQNAI
;
A
#
# COMPACT_ATOMS: atom_id res chain seq x y z
N MET A 1 14.26 25.09 -7.94
CA MET A 1 13.40 24.08 -8.58
C MET A 1 13.90 22.72 -8.18
N VAL A 2 13.02 21.77 -7.96
CA VAL A 2 13.35 20.38 -7.65
C VAL A 2 12.67 19.47 -8.67
N THR A 3 13.31 18.35 -9.01
CA THR A 3 12.76 17.37 -9.95
C THR A 3 12.13 16.21 -9.17
N ALA A 4 10.82 16.05 -9.26
CA ALA A 4 10.14 14.84 -8.79
C ALA A 4 10.24 13.74 -9.84
N LYS A 5 10.48 12.50 -9.40
CA LYS A 5 10.47 11.30 -10.25
C LYS A 5 9.21 10.49 -9.98
N ASN A 6 8.50 10.12 -11.02
CA ASN A 6 7.34 9.25 -10.92
C ASN A 6 7.70 7.76 -11.12
N PRO A 7 7.07 6.86 -10.34
CA PRO A 7 6.15 7.15 -9.25
C PRO A 7 6.87 7.83 -8.08
N ILE A 8 6.20 8.74 -7.37
CA ILE A 8 6.77 9.38 -6.17
C ILE A 8 6.82 8.42 -4.98
N LEU A 9 5.97 7.40 -4.95
CA LEU A 9 6.06 6.25 -4.04
C LEU A 9 6.03 4.97 -4.90
N SER A 10 7.19 4.35 -5.06
CA SER A 10 7.35 3.11 -5.82
C SER A 10 7.02 1.89 -4.99
N GLY A 11 6.35 0.90 -5.62
CA GLY A 11 5.83 -0.29 -4.99
C GLY A 11 4.37 -0.14 -4.59
N PHE A 12 3.85 -1.13 -3.89
CA PHE A 12 2.45 -1.23 -3.49
C PHE A 12 2.04 -0.12 -2.50
N TYR A 13 1.69 1.05 -3.04
CA TYR A 13 1.15 2.22 -2.35
C TYR A 13 -0.03 2.79 -3.15
N PRO A 14 -1.19 2.10 -3.15
CA PRO A 14 -2.37 2.51 -3.91
C PRO A 14 -3.22 3.54 -3.17
N ASP A 15 -4.20 4.08 -3.88
CA ASP A 15 -5.29 4.90 -3.34
C ASP A 15 -4.76 6.07 -2.49
N PRO A 16 -3.86 6.93 -3.04
CA PRO A 16 -3.22 7.98 -2.27
C PRO A 16 -4.21 9.08 -1.89
N SER A 17 -4.13 9.53 -0.64
CA SER A 17 -4.71 10.81 -0.23
C SER A 17 -3.61 11.70 0.33
N ILE A 18 -3.69 13.01 0.03
CA ILE A 18 -2.69 14.01 0.40
C ILE A 18 -3.32 15.16 1.19
N CYS A 19 -2.61 15.65 2.22
CA CYS A 19 -2.95 16.93 2.83
C CYS A 19 -1.70 17.79 3.04
N ARG A 20 -1.92 19.09 3.22
CA ARG A 20 -0.88 20.06 3.57
C ARG A 20 -1.15 20.64 4.96
N ALA A 21 -0.10 20.71 5.79
CA ALA A 21 -0.11 21.36 7.09
C ALA A 21 1.06 22.37 7.15
N GLY A 22 0.77 23.63 6.88
CA GLY A 22 1.80 24.66 6.74
C GLY A 22 2.66 24.46 5.49
N GLU A 23 3.95 24.17 5.66
CA GLU A 23 4.89 23.88 4.58
C GLU A 23 5.09 22.36 4.36
N ASP A 24 4.44 21.53 5.16
CA ASP A 24 4.60 20.09 5.18
C ASP A 24 3.45 19.40 4.45
N TYR A 25 3.77 18.33 3.70
CA TYR A 25 2.81 17.51 2.97
C TYR A 25 2.84 16.09 3.53
N TYR A 26 1.67 15.47 3.57
CA TYR A 26 1.51 14.11 4.08
C TYR A 26 0.68 13.28 3.11
N ILE A 27 1.15 12.07 2.79
CA ILE A 27 0.43 11.08 1.97
C ILE A 27 0.15 9.84 2.80
N VAL A 28 -1.03 9.28 2.61
CA VAL A 28 -1.45 7.99 3.14
C VAL A 28 -1.93 7.08 2.02
N ASN A 29 -1.85 5.76 2.22
CA ASN A 29 -2.23 4.76 1.23
C ASN A 29 -3.00 3.60 1.85
N SER A 30 -3.80 2.88 1.06
CA SER A 30 -4.41 1.61 1.44
C SER A 30 -3.35 0.59 1.84
N SER A 31 -3.67 -0.22 2.83
CA SER A 31 -2.77 -1.27 3.32
C SER A 31 -3.39 -2.68 3.32
N PHE A 32 -4.67 -2.80 3.05
CA PHE A 32 -5.43 -4.04 3.09
C PHE A 32 -5.22 -4.78 4.41
N VAL A 33 -4.75 -6.04 4.39
CA VAL A 33 -4.49 -6.82 5.61
C VAL A 33 -3.08 -6.63 6.17
N TYR A 34 -2.21 -5.84 5.53
CA TYR A 34 -0.85 -5.67 6.03
C TYR A 34 -0.79 -4.85 7.33
N ALA A 35 -0.08 -5.37 8.31
CA ALA A 35 0.20 -4.73 9.59
C ALA A 35 1.69 -4.36 9.68
N PRO A 36 2.02 -3.12 10.15
CA PRO A 36 1.13 -2.04 10.52
C PRO A 36 0.41 -1.49 9.28
N GLY A 37 -0.81 -0.96 9.48
CA GLY A 37 -1.66 -0.46 8.40
C GLY A 37 -1.54 1.05 8.17
N VAL A 38 -1.91 1.47 6.96
CA VAL A 38 -1.93 2.87 6.50
C VAL A 38 -0.59 3.55 6.69
N PRO A 39 0.40 3.27 5.82
CA PRO A 39 1.67 3.99 5.84
C PRO A 39 1.44 5.48 5.64
N ILE A 40 2.18 6.30 6.39
CA ILE A 40 2.15 7.75 6.27
C ILE A 40 3.52 8.27 5.87
N PHE A 41 3.54 9.10 4.83
CA PHE A 41 4.72 9.72 4.26
C PHE A 41 4.71 11.22 4.47
N HIS A 42 5.88 11.80 4.63
CA HIS A 42 6.12 13.23 4.78
C HIS A 42 7.01 13.76 3.67
N SER A 43 6.71 14.97 3.21
CA SER A 43 7.54 15.74 2.29
C SER A 43 7.42 17.23 2.57
N ARG A 44 8.43 18.03 2.14
CA ARG A 44 8.37 19.50 2.11
C ARG A 44 8.53 20.09 0.71
N ASP A 45 8.69 19.22 -0.28
CA ASP A 45 8.92 19.65 -1.66
C ASP A 45 8.12 18.89 -2.72
N LEU A 46 7.28 17.91 -2.29
CA LEU A 46 6.49 17.02 -3.14
C LEU A 46 7.31 16.06 -4.02
N ALA A 47 8.65 16.17 -4.01
CA ALA A 47 9.55 15.33 -4.79
C ALA A 47 10.19 14.21 -3.95
N HIS A 48 10.57 14.53 -2.72
CA HIS A 48 11.24 13.62 -1.80
C HIS A 48 10.30 13.26 -0.66
N TRP A 49 10.06 11.96 -0.47
CA TRP A 49 9.12 11.44 0.51
C TRP A 49 9.79 10.48 1.47
N GLU A 50 9.52 10.66 2.75
CA GLU A 50 9.95 9.76 3.81
C GLU A 50 8.73 9.12 4.47
N GLN A 51 8.75 7.80 4.65
CA GLN A 51 7.76 7.15 5.51
C GLN A 51 8.07 7.49 6.97
N ILE A 52 7.19 8.24 7.63
CA ILE A 52 7.38 8.66 9.03
C ILE A 52 6.78 7.68 10.03
N GLY A 53 5.88 6.81 9.60
CA GLY A 53 5.22 5.82 10.45
C GLY A 53 4.15 5.05 9.70
N ASN A 54 3.27 4.45 10.50
CA ASN A 54 2.03 3.82 10.05
C ASN A 54 0.92 4.26 11.02
N ILE A 55 -0.25 4.61 10.50
CA ILE A 55 -1.35 5.18 11.30
C ILE A 55 -2.01 4.12 12.18
N LEU A 56 -2.16 2.90 11.65
CA LEU A 56 -2.78 1.78 12.35
C LEU A 56 -1.67 0.81 12.78
N ASP A 57 -1.09 1.08 13.94
CA ASP A 57 0.08 0.37 14.45
C ASP A 57 -0.22 -0.57 15.63
N ARG A 58 -1.47 -0.64 16.06
CA ARG A 58 -1.93 -1.50 17.16
C ARG A 58 -3.00 -2.49 16.67
N PRO A 59 -3.06 -3.71 17.23
CA PRO A 59 -4.06 -4.72 16.84
C PRO A 59 -5.51 -4.24 16.94
N GLU A 60 -5.83 -3.42 17.94
CA GLU A 60 -7.17 -2.87 18.16
C GLU A 60 -7.61 -1.90 17.05
N GLN A 61 -6.65 -1.28 16.36
CA GLN A 61 -6.91 -0.39 15.22
C GLN A 61 -7.06 -1.15 13.91
N LEU A 62 -6.57 -2.41 13.82
CA LEU A 62 -6.47 -3.17 12.59
C LEU A 62 -7.03 -4.61 12.75
N PRO A 63 -8.32 -4.77 13.07
CA PRO A 63 -8.96 -6.10 13.17
C PRO A 63 -9.20 -6.69 11.77
N VAL A 64 -8.21 -7.41 11.23
CA VAL A 64 -8.24 -8.00 9.87
C VAL A 64 -7.94 -9.51 9.86
N LYS A 65 -7.79 -10.13 11.02
CA LYS A 65 -7.44 -11.54 11.14
C LYS A 65 -8.39 -12.47 10.39
N GLY A 66 -7.85 -13.38 9.60
CA GLY A 66 -8.60 -14.34 8.79
C GLY A 66 -9.18 -13.77 7.48
N SER A 67 -8.84 -12.52 7.15
CA SER A 67 -9.29 -11.86 5.92
C SER A 67 -8.50 -12.32 4.69
N GLU A 68 -9.10 -12.18 3.52
CA GLU A 68 -8.37 -12.32 2.26
C GLU A 68 -7.36 -11.17 2.11
N ILE A 69 -6.27 -11.41 1.37
CA ILE A 69 -5.16 -10.46 1.23
C ILE A 69 -5.60 -9.08 0.74
N SER A 70 -6.63 -9.01 -0.10
CA SER A 70 -7.18 -7.78 -0.68
C SER A 70 -8.42 -7.26 0.05
N GLN A 71 -8.69 -7.74 1.27
CA GLN A 71 -9.67 -7.18 2.21
C GLN A 71 -8.96 -6.27 3.24
N GLY A 72 -9.62 -5.92 4.33
CA GLY A 72 -9.07 -5.05 5.37
C GLY A 72 -9.20 -3.57 5.02
N ILE A 73 -8.09 -2.82 5.05
CA ILE A 73 -8.09 -1.35 4.97
C ILE A 73 -8.02 -0.88 3.52
N TYR A 74 -9.11 -0.27 3.06
CA TYR A 74 -9.25 0.34 1.74
C TYR A 74 -8.79 1.80 1.75
N ALA A 75 -9.20 2.58 0.73
CA ALA A 75 -8.72 3.94 0.51
C ALA A 75 -8.85 4.83 1.75
N PRO A 76 -7.73 5.28 2.33
CA PRO A 76 -7.73 6.26 3.41
C PRO A 76 -7.79 7.68 2.85
N THR A 77 -8.41 8.59 3.60
CA THR A 77 -8.29 10.03 3.38
C THR A 77 -7.64 10.69 4.58
N ILE A 78 -6.62 11.51 4.35
CA ILE A 78 -6.00 12.33 5.40
C ILE A 78 -6.38 13.80 5.23
N ARG A 79 -6.70 14.48 6.35
CA ARG A 79 -6.94 15.93 6.37
C ARG A 79 -6.32 16.53 7.63
N PHE A 80 -5.88 17.79 7.52
CA PHE A 80 -5.40 18.58 8.65
C PHE A 80 -6.34 19.78 8.87
N HIS A 81 -6.88 19.91 10.08
CA HIS A 81 -7.78 21.00 10.45
C HIS A 81 -7.62 21.34 11.92
N ASP A 82 -7.52 22.65 12.23
CA ASP A 82 -7.41 23.20 13.59
C ASP A 82 -6.33 22.51 14.45
N GLY A 83 -5.17 22.22 13.88
CA GLY A 83 -4.03 21.63 14.58
C GLY A 83 -4.16 20.14 14.86
N LEU A 84 -5.12 19.46 14.22
CA LEU A 84 -5.34 18.03 14.36
C LEU A 84 -5.36 17.35 12.98
N PHE A 85 -4.71 16.21 12.87
CA PHE A 85 -4.82 15.32 11.73
C PHE A 85 -6.01 14.39 11.93
N TYR A 86 -6.77 14.19 10.87
CA TYR A 86 -7.86 13.23 10.76
C TYR A 86 -7.53 12.26 9.64
N MET A 87 -7.61 10.97 9.92
CA MET A 87 -7.60 9.93 8.89
C MET A 87 -8.91 9.17 8.98
N ILE A 88 -9.61 9.05 7.85
CA ILE A 88 -10.82 8.25 7.70
C ILE A 88 -10.59 7.19 6.64
N THR A 89 -11.06 5.98 6.87
CA THR A 89 -10.95 4.86 5.93
C THR A 89 -12.03 3.82 6.16
N THR A 90 -12.05 2.79 5.34
CA THR A 90 -12.95 1.63 5.46
C THR A 90 -12.15 0.39 5.82
N ASN A 91 -12.54 -0.32 6.87
CA ASN A 91 -12.16 -1.71 7.05
C ASN A 91 -13.29 -2.61 6.55
N VAL A 92 -13.12 -3.18 5.36
CA VAL A 92 -14.16 -4.04 4.74
C VAL A 92 -14.29 -5.41 5.44
N SER A 93 -13.36 -5.76 6.30
CA SER A 93 -13.39 -6.98 7.10
C SER A 93 -14.09 -6.80 8.44
N TYR A 94 -14.16 -5.54 8.95
CA TYR A 94 -14.70 -5.28 10.28
C TYR A 94 -15.14 -3.83 10.44
N GLY A 95 -16.37 -3.61 10.91
CA GLY A 95 -16.86 -2.31 11.39
C GLY A 95 -17.10 -1.23 10.33
N GLY A 96 -16.66 -1.41 9.08
CA GLY A 96 -16.87 -0.45 8.00
C GLY A 96 -16.02 0.81 8.13
N ASN A 97 -16.63 1.99 7.90
CA ASN A 97 -15.95 3.28 7.91
C ASN A 97 -15.63 3.75 9.35
N PHE A 98 -14.40 4.23 9.57
CA PHE A 98 -13.95 4.73 10.87
C PHE A 98 -12.96 5.89 10.75
N ILE A 99 -12.82 6.66 11.82
CA ILE A 99 -11.95 7.82 11.94
C ILE A 99 -10.93 7.57 13.05
N VAL A 100 -9.68 7.97 12.81
CA VAL A 100 -8.63 8.12 13.83
C VAL A 100 -8.02 9.51 13.73
N THR A 101 -7.53 10.05 14.85
CA THR A 101 -6.98 11.40 14.93
C THR A 101 -5.64 11.43 15.63
N ALA A 102 -4.78 12.40 15.27
CA ALA A 102 -3.52 12.64 15.95
C ALA A 102 -3.13 14.13 15.89
N LYS A 103 -2.39 14.61 16.88
CA LYS A 103 -1.75 15.93 16.84
C LYS A 103 -0.44 15.91 16.07
N ASP A 104 0.31 14.82 16.23
CA ASP A 104 1.53 14.55 15.51
C ASP A 104 1.24 13.53 14.40
N PRO A 105 1.59 13.79 13.13
CA PRO A 105 1.33 12.85 12.04
C PRO A 105 2.11 11.53 12.19
N ALA A 106 3.22 11.54 12.93
CA ALA A 106 3.95 10.32 13.27
C ALA A 106 3.28 9.49 14.39
N GLY A 107 2.21 10.03 15.01
CA GLY A 107 1.46 9.37 16.08
C GLY A 107 1.82 9.86 17.50
N PRO A 108 1.24 9.27 18.55
CA PRO A 108 0.29 8.15 18.45
C PRO A 108 -1.08 8.60 17.91
N TRP A 109 -1.70 7.75 17.11
CA TRP A 109 -3.05 7.94 16.62
C TRP A 109 -4.08 7.38 17.60
N SER A 110 -5.28 7.98 17.63
CA SER A 110 -6.36 7.54 18.50
C SER A 110 -6.84 6.12 18.20
N ASP A 111 -7.64 5.56 19.10
CA ASP A 111 -8.44 4.38 18.76
C ASP A 111 -9.50 4.73 17.71
N PRO A 112 -9.99 3.74 16.93
CA PRO A 112 -10.96 3.96 15.87
C PRO A 112 -12.33 4.41 16.40
N TYR A 113 -12.89 5.44 15.77
CA TYR A 113 -14.29 5.85 15.92
C TYR A 113 -15.08 5.28 14.74
N TYR A 114 -15.73 4.14 14.92
CA TYR A 114 -16.53 3.51 13.88
C TYR A 114 -17.84 4.27 13.65
N LEU A 115 -18.16 4.58 12.40
CA LEU A 115 -19.39 5.24 11.99
C LEU A 115 -20.55 4.24 11.84
N GLY A 116 -20.25 2.94 11.75
CA GLY A 116 -21.22 1.86 11.71
C GLY A 116 -22.11 1.88 10.47
N GLU A 117 -23.34 1.41 10.64
CA GLU A 117 -24.33 1.30 9.56
C GLU A 117 -24.81 2.66 9.01
N ASP A 118 -24.59 3.76 9.78
CA ASP A 118 -24.95 5.12 9.36
C ASP A 118 -24.07 5.60 8.18
N ALA A 119 -22.89 5.01 8.00
CA ALA A 119 -21.96 5.34 6.92
C ALA A 119 -21.71 4.12 6.00
N PRO A 120 -22.71 3.70 5.19
CA PRO A 120 -22.54 2.56 4.29
C PRO A 120 -21.60 2.87 3.13
N GLY A 121 -20.93 1.82 2.62
CA GLY A 121 -20.07 1.89 1.45
C GLY A 121 -18.58 1.99 1.82
N ILE A 122 -17.79 2.54 0.90
CA ILE A 122 -16.33 2.62 1.00
C ILE A 122 -15.80 4.00 0.63
N ASP A 123 -14.49 4.17 0.69
CA ASP A 123 -13.74 5.35 0.24
C ASP A 123 -14.24 6.66 0.87
N PRO A 124 -14.33 6.74 2.20
CA PRO A 124 -14.81 7.93 2.86
C PRO A 124 -13.78 9.05 2.79
N SER A 125 -14.27 10.30 2.70
CA SER A 125 -13.44 11.50 2.87
C SER A 125 -14.09 12.50 3.80
N LEU A 126 -13.29 13.42 4.33
CA LEU A 126 -13.73 14.53 5.17
C LEU A 126 -13.52 15.85 4.45
N PHE A 127 -14.53 16.71 4.53
CA PHE A 127 -14.48 18.06 4.01
C PHE A 127 -14.82 19.05 5.12
N PHE A 128 -13.90 19.98 5.42
CA PHE A 128 -14.08 21.06 6.38
C PHE A 128 -14.48 22.32 5.63
N ASP A 129 -15.70 22.81 5.85
CA ASP A 129 -16.24 23.98 5.13
C ASP A 129 -16.04 25.27 5.93
N ASP A 130 -16.14 26.42 5.25
CA ASP A 130 -16.04 27.75 5.82
C ASP A 130 -17.16 28.08 6.83
N ASP A 131 -18.24 27.29 6.86
CA ASP A 131 -19.31 27.39 7.85
C ASP A 131 -18.92 26.82 9.23
N GLY A 132 -17.70 26.28 9.35
CA GLY A 132 -17.17 25.69 10.57
C GLY A 132 -17.64 24.27 10.83
N LYS A 133 -18.25 23.62 9.84
CA LYS A 133 -18.71 22.23 9.92
C LYS A 133 -17.81 21.29 9.16
N CYS A 134 -17.87 20.02 9.56
CA CYS A 134 -17.26 18.93 8.82
C CYS A 134 -18.34 18.12 8.08
N TYR A 135 -18.03 17.72 6.88
CA TYR A 135 -18.90 16.90 6.05
C TYR A 135 -18.20 15.60 5.67
N TYR A 136 -18.90 14.50 5.87
CA TYR A 136 -18.54 13.19 5.34
C TYR A 136 -18.95 13.13 3.87
N CYS A 137 -18.06 12.60 3.03
CA CYS A 137 -18.36 12.24 1.65
C CYS A 137 -17.86 10.81 1.42
N GLY A 138 -18.67 9.97 0.82
CA GLY A 138 -18.31 8.56 0.55
C GLY A 138 -19.06 8.02 -0.64
N THR A 139 -18.75 6.79 -1.03
CA THR A 139 -19.47 6.08 -2.09
C THR A 139 -20.25 4.91 -1.49
N ARG A 140 -21.43 4.62 -2.01
CA ARG A 140 -22.30 3.52 -1.56
C ARG A 140 -23.06 2.90 -2.73
N PRO A 141 -23.48 1.62 -2.61
CA PRO A 141 -24.42 1.02 -3.55
C PRO A 141 -25.69 1.88 -3.68
N ASN A 142 -26.27 1.93 -4.89
CA ASN A 142 -27.49 2.69 -5.12
C ASN A 142 -28.62 2.19 -4.18
N PRO A 143 -29.11 3.03 -3.25
CA PRO A 143 -30.11 2.62 -2.26
C PRO A 143 -31.48 2.30 -2.85
N GLU A 144 -31.77 2.76 -4.08
CA GLU A 144 -33.00 2.41 -4.82
C GLU A 144 -32.93 1.02 -5.47
N GLY A 145 -31.80 0.32 -5.34
CA GLY A 145 -31.51 -0.99 -5.88
C GLY A 145 -30.41 -0.96 -6.94
N VAL A 146 -29.46 -1.87 -6.78
CA VAL A 146 -28.33 -2.06 -7.70
C VAL A 146 -28.82 -2.72 -8.98
N ARG A 147 -28.69 -2.03 -10.12
CA ARG A 147 -29.14 -2.49 -11.45
C ARG A 147 -28.06 -3.24 -12.21
N TYR A 148 -26.79 -2.96 -11.91
CA TYR A 148 -25.59 -3.60 -12.47
C TYR A 148 -24.45 -3.54 -11.45
N ASN A 149 -23.45 -4.39 -11.59
CA ASN A 149 -22.29 -4.38 -10.71
C ASN A 149 -21.56 -3.02 -10.76
N GLY A 150 -21.43 -2.37 -9.62
CA GLY A 150 -20.84 -1.02 -9.55
C GLY A 150 -21.83 0.13 -9.78
N ASP A 151 -23.15 -0.13 -9.74
CA ASP A 151 -24.20 0.92 -9.73
C ASP A 151 -24.23 1.59 -8.35
N TRP A 152 -23.33 2.52 -8.17
CA TRP A 152 -23.05 3.21 -6.92
C TRP A 152 -23.32 4.71 -7.06
N GLU A 153 -23.34 5.41 -5.94
CA GLU A 153 -23.51 6.85 -5.88
C GLU A 153 -22.58 7.47 -4.86
N ILE A 154 -22.18 8.72 -5.10
CA ILE A 154 -21.44 9.55 -4.14
C ILE A 154 -22.44 10.38 -3.34
N TRP A 155 -22.31 10.36 -2.03
CA TRP A 155 -23.22 11.02 -1.10
C TRP A 155 -22.48 11.80 -0.02
N VAL A 156 -23.16 12.78 0.57
CA VAL A 156 -22.64 13.64 1.62
C VAL A 156 -23.62 13.70 2.79
N GLN A 157 -23.05 13.91 3.98
CA GLN A 157 -23.80 14.17 5.22
C GLN A 157 -22.92 14.96 6.18
N GLU A 158 -23.52 15.77 7.05
CA GLU A 158 -22.79 16.49 8.11
C GLU A 158 -22.24 15.47 9.13
N LEU A 159 -20.97 15.67 9.55
CA LEU A 159 -20.31 14.90 10.61
C LEU A 159 -20.10 15.79 11.83
N ASP A 160 -20.76 15.48 12.94
CA ASP A 160 -20.47 16.11 14.24
C ASP A 160 -19.16 15.52 14.79
N LEU A 161 -18.08 16.28 14.70
CA LEU A 161 -16.75 15.88 15.18
C LEU A 161 -16.64 15.72 16.70
N ARG A 162 -17.56 16.33 17.49
CA ARG A 162 -17.56 16.17 18.94
C ARG A 162 -18.14 14.84 19.35
N GLN A 163 -19.14 14.38 18.62
CA GLN A 163 -19.80 13.10 18.86
C GLN A 163 -19.24 11.97 17.98
N MET A 164 -18.43 12.31 16.96
CA MET A 164 -17.96 11.39 15.90
C MET A 164 -19.14 10.63 15.26
N LYS A 165 -20.19 11.37 14.88
CA LYS A 165 -21.42 10.82 14.32
C LYS A 165 -21.91 11.63 13.14
N LEU A 166 -22.51 10.94 12.18
CA LEU A 166 -23.25 11.56 11.09
C LEU A 166 -24.56 12.14 11.65
N VAL A 167 -24.90 13.36 11.25
CA VAL A 167 -26.09 14.10 11.70
C VAL A 167 -26.82 14.72 10.51
N GLY A 168 -28.12 14.99 10.67
CA GLY A 168 -28.93 15.55 9.60
C GLY A 168 -29.24 14.52 8.49
N GLU A 169 -29.64 15.02 7.32
CA GLU A 169 -30.03 14.19 6.16
C GLU A 169 -28.81 13.90 5.27
N SER A 170 -28.72 12.67 4.77
CA SER A 170 -27.77 12.29 3.73
C SER A 170 -28.33 12.65 2.36
N MET A 171 -27.45 13.08 1.44
CA MET A 171 -27.83 13.40 0.07
C MET A 171 -26.86 12.79 -0.95
N ALA A 172 -27.39 12.06 -1.92
CA ALA A 172 -26.63 11.71 -3.13
C ALA A 172 -26.39 12.98 -3.96
N ILE A 173 -25.13 13.27 -4.26
CA ILE A 173 -24.73 14.45 -5.05
C ILE A 173 -24.26 14.11 -6.45
N TRP A 174 -23.88 12.83 -6.71
CA TRP A 174 -23.33 12.42 -7.99
C TRP A 174 -23.47 10.89 -8.21
N LYS A 175 -23.52 10.46 -9.48
CA LYS A 175 -23.58 9.04 -9.88
C LYS A 175 -22.59 8.68 -11.00
N GLY A 176 -21.51 9.46 -11.16
CA GLY A 176 -20.50 9.28 -12.21
C GLY A 176 -20.73 10.15 -13.43
N ALA A 177 -19.67 10.40 -14.19
CA ALA A 177 -19.67 11.28 -15.35
C ALA A 177 -20.12 10.58 -16.64
N VAL A 178 -19.77 9.31 -16.78
CA VAL A 178 -20.14 8.51 -17.95
C VAL A 178 -21.43 7.72 -17.64
N LYS A 179 -22.37 7.72 -18.57
CA LYS A 179 -23.63 6.99 -18.39
C LYS A 179 -23.40 5.49 -18.20
N GLY A 180 -23.91 4.95 -17.08
CA GLY A 180 -23.76 3.54 -16.75
C GLY A 180 -22.36 3.15 -16.33
N VAL A 181 -21.53 4.13 -15.91
CA VAL A 181 -20.21 3.88 -15.35
C VAL A 181 -20.32 3.03 -14.08
N ILE A 182 -19.31 2.20 -13.87
CA ILE A 182 -19.19 1.37 -12.67
C ILE A 182 -18.32 2.09 -11.63
N TRP A 183 -18.66 1.92 -10.35
CA TRP A 183 -17.90 2.40 -9.20
C TRP A 183 -17.45 3.86 -9.33
N PRO A 184 -18.35 4.85 -9.24
CA PRO A 184 -17.95 6.20 -8.86
C PRO A 184 -17.46 6.13 -7.40
N GLU A 185 -16.15 6.21 -7.21
CA GLU A 185 -15.45 5.93 -5.94
C GLU A 185 -14.35 6.96 -5.64
N GLY A 186 -13.69 6.88 -4.50
CA GLY A 186 -12.59 7.78 -4.12
C GLY A 186 -13.00 9.27 -4.13
N PRO A 187 -14.14 9.68 -3.54
CA PRO A 187 -14.60 11.06 -3.64
C PRO A 187 -13.83 11.99 -2.71
N HIS A 188 -13.39 13.13 -3.24
CA HIS A 188 -12.83 14.23 -2.48
C HIS A 188 -13.54 15.54 -2.81
N LEU A 189 -13.91 16.29 -1.77
CA LEU A 189 -14.55 17.60 -1.89
C LEU A 189 -13.56 18.73 -1.65
N TYR A 190 -13.69 19.80 -2.44
CA TYR A 190 -12.90 21.02 -2.34
C TYR A 190 -13.80 22.25 -2.51
N LYS A 191 -13.44 23.38 -1.88
CA LYS A 191 -14.12 24.66 -2.07
C LYS A 191 -13.13 25.64 -2.70
N ILE A 192 -13.39 26.03 -3.94
CA ILE A 192 -12.48 26.85 -4.74
C ILE A 192 -13.32 27.89 -5.47
N ASP A 193 -12.99 29.19 -5.32
CA ASP A 193 -13.67 30.31 -5.97
C ASP A 193 -15.21 30.28 -5.83
N GLY A 194 -15.68 29.86 -4.66
CA GLY A 194 -17.11 29.82 -4.33
C GLY A 194 -17.90 28.68 -4.97
N TYR A 195 -17.20 27.67 -5.50
CA TYR A 195 -17.78 26.39 -5.92
C TYR A 195 -17.30 25.26 -5.02
N TYR A 196 -18.17 24.30 -4.78
CA TYR A 196 -17.82 22.98 -4.30
C TYR A 196 -17.45 22.10 -5.48
N TYR A 197 -16.27 21.54 -5.47
CA TYR A 197 -15.79 20.57 -6.48
C TYR A 197 -15.78 19.19 -5.87
N LEU A 198 -16.24 18.21 -6.62
CA LEU A 198 -16.16 16.79 -6.32
C LEU A 198 -15.23 16.13 -7.35
N MET A 199 -14.04 15.74 -6.94
CA MET A 199 -13.18 14.84 -7.70
C MET A 199 -13.46 13.41 -7.26
N HIS A 200 -13.46 12.47 -8.21
CA HIS A 200 -13.68 11.06 -7.93
C HIS A 200 -13.05 10.17 -9.00
N ALA A 201 -12.86 8.90 -8.67
CA ALA A 201 -12.53 7.85 -9.62
C ALA A 201 -13.79 7.21 -10.20
N GLU A 202 -13.68 6.65 -11.40
CA GLU A 202 -14.72 5.82 -12.00
C GLU A 202 -14.14 4.81 -12.98
N GLY A 203 -14.90 3.75 -13.28
CA GLY A 203 -14.50 2.67 -14.20
C GLY A 203 -13.83 1.49 -13.52
N GLY A 204 -13.62 1.55 -12.20
CA GLY A 204 -12.90 0.54 -11.44
C GLY A 204 -11.39 0.57 -11.72
N THR A 205 -10.59 -0.07 -10.86
CA THR A 205 -9.13 -0.06 -10.91
C THR A 205 -8.58 -1.02 -11.98
N GLY A 206 -8.87 -0.73 -13.24
CA GLY A 206 -8.54 -1.53 -14.42
C GLY A 206 -8.41 -0.67 -15.69
N PRO A 207 -8.61 -1.25 -16.89
CA PRO A 207 -8.43 -0.55 -18.15
C PRO A 207 -9.29 0.70 -18.32
N GLU A 208 -10.47 0.76 -17.70
CA GLU A 208 -11.40 1.90 -17.80
C GLU A 208 -11.20 2.95 -16.71
N HIS A 209 -10.23 2.77 -15.82
CA HIS A 209 -9.98 3.66 -14.69
C HIS A 209 -9.72 5.10 -15.13
N SER A 210 -10.32 6.04 -14.41
CA SER A 210 -10.24 7.47 -14.76
C SER A 210 -10.54 8.36 -13.57
N ILE A 211 -10.14 9.62 -13.68
CA ILE A 211 -10.53 10.71 -12.77
C ILE A 211 -11.58 11.56 -13.48
N SER A 212 -12.69 11.78 -12.79
CA SER A 212 -13.75 12.70 -13.20
C SER A 212 -13.99 13.76 -12.14
N ILE A 213 -14.58 14.89 -12.53
CA ILE A 213 -14.87 16.00 -11.64
C ILE A 213 -16.22 16.62 -11.93
N ALA A 214 -16.90 17.05 -10.87
CA ALA A 214 -18.13 17.80 -10.93
C ALA A 214 -18.08 19.00 -9.98
N ARG A 215 -18.95 19.98 -10.11
CA ARG A 215 -19.04 21.15 -9.23
C ARG A 215 -20.46 21.62 -8.97
N SER A 216 -20.65 22.35 -7.88
CA SER A 216 -21.91 22.99 -7.55
C SER A 216 -21.67 24.27 -6.73
N LYS A 217 -22.63 25.19 -6.75
CA LYS A 217 -22.66 26.36 -5.86
C LYS A 217 -23.10 26.03 -4.44
N LYS A 218 -23.69 24.87 -4.23
CA LYS A 218 -24.20 24.40 -2.93
C LYS A 218 -23.78 22.96 -2.70
N LEU A 219 -23.36 22.62 -1.50
CA LEU A 219 -22.93 21.28 -1.15
C LEU A 219 -24.09 20.27 -1.26
N PHE A 220 -25.25 20.59 -0.68
CA PHE A 220 -26.46 19.76 -0.75
C PHE A 220 -27.27 20.07 -2.01
N GLN A 221 -26.72 19.70 -3.16
CA GLN A 221 -27.35 19.84 -4.48
C GLN A 221 -26.71 18.81 -5.43
N TRP A 222 -27.43 18.43 -6.48
CA TRP A 222 -26.86 17.66 -7.58
C TRP A 222 -25.77 18.47 -8.30
N PHE A 223 -24.59 17.88 -8.50
CA PHE A 223 -23.44 18.56 -9.09
C PHE A 223 -23.53 18.58 -10.64
N GLU A 224 -22.87 19.55 -11.25
CA GLU A 224 -22.68 19.66 -12.68
C GLU A 224 -21.32 19.05 -13.07
N GLY A 225 -21.34 18.07 -13.99
CA GLY A 225 -20.10 17.43 -14.47
C GLY A 225 -19.28 18.35 -15.38
N CYS A 226 -17.96 18.22 -15.31
CA CYS A 226 -17.06 18.87 -16.26
C CYS A 226 -17.37 18.39 -17.69
N PRO A 227 -17.52 19.29 -18.68
CA PRO A 227 -17.77 18.88 -20.07
C PRO A 227 -16.66 18.03 -20.69
N ARG A 228 -15.46 18.01 -20.06
CA ARG A 228 -14.29 17.24 -20.51
C ARG A 228 -14.11 15.92 -19.74
N ASN A 229 -15.08 15.51 -18.90
CA ASN A 229 -14.96 14.25 -18.18
C ASN A 229 -14.86 13.02 -19.10
N PRO A 230 -14.03 12.03 -18.73
CA PRO A 230 -13.11 12.06 -17.60
C PRO A 230 -11.97 13.04 -17.85
N ILE A 231 -11.56 13.79 -16.81
CA ILE A 231 -10.51 14.81 -16.94
C ILE A 231 -9.10 14.22 -17.00
N PHE A 232 -8.94 12.93 -16.60
CA PHE A 232 -7.68 12.21 -16.73
C PHE A 232 -7.89 10.70 -16.80
N THR A 233 -7.20 10.04 -17.73
CA THR A 233 -7.18 8.57 -17.87
C THR A 233 -6.08 8.15 -18.82
N HIS A 234 -5.52 6.96 -18.64
CA HIS A 234 -4.58 6.33 -19.58
C HIS A 234 -5.25 5.29 -20.51
N ARG A 235 -6.56 5.05 -20.41
CA ARG A 235 -7.27 4.06 -21.24
C ARG A 235 -7.12 4.26 -22.75
N ASN A 236 -6.88 5.49 -23.18
CA ASN A 236 -6.74 5.86 -24.59
C ASN A 236 -5.29 5.75 -25.11
N LEU A 237 -4.30 5.43 -24.24
CA LEU A 237 -2.90 5.31 -24.59
C LEU A 237 -2.52 3.89 -25.06
N GLY A 238 -3.44 2.93 -24.92
CA GLY A 238 -3.26 1.54 -25.33
C GLY A 238 -2.64 0.66 -24.25
N LYS A 239 -2.90 -0.64 -24.36
CA LYS A 239 -2.51 -1.65 -23.34
C LYS A 239 -1.01 -1.87 -23.16
N ASN A 240 -0.19 -1.40 -24.11
CA ASN A 240 1.27 -1.52 -24.04
C ASN A 240 1.93 -0.23 -23.54
N TYR A 241 1.15 0.77 -23.11
CA TYR A 241 1.71 1.98 -22.54
C TYR A 241 2.41 1.65 -21.20
N PRO A 242 3.57 2.27 -20.89
CA PRO A 242 4.35 1.91 -19.70
C PRO A 242 3.65 2.12 -18.36
N VAL A 243 2.68 3.05 -18.31
CA VAL A 243 1.91 3.38 -17.11
C VAL A 243 0.42 3.24 -17.43
N ILE A 244 -0.28 2.34 -16.75
CA ILE A 244 -1.68 2.00 -17.02
C ILE A 244 -2.56 2.21 -15.78
N TYR A 245 -3.87 2.23 -15.96
CA TYR A 245 -4.90 2.24 -14.90
C TYR A 245 -4.86 3.50 -14.01
N ALA A 246 -4.42 4.64 -14.58
CA ALA A 246 -4.34 5.89 -13.85
C ALA A 246 -5.73 6.40 -13.42
N GLY A 247 -5.87 6.68 -12.12
CA GLY A 247 -7.12 7.13 -11.51
C GLY A 247 -6.98 7.35 -10.00
N HIS A 248 -8.10 7.52 -9.30
CA HIS A 248 -8.22 7.67 -7.85
C HIS A 248 -7.26 8.75 -7.31
N GLY A 249 -7.58 10.02 -7.56
CA GLY A 249 -6.69 11.14 -7.25
C GLY A 249 -7.21 12.03 -6.14
N ASP A 250 -6.28 12.69 -5.42
CA ASP A 250 -6.55 13.73 -4.44
C ASP A 250 -5.73 14.99 -4.74
N LEU A 251 -6.35 16.18 -4.72
CA LEU A 251 -5.75 17.45 -5.05
C LEU A 251 -5.07 18.10 -3.84
N VAL A 252 -3.97 18.79 -4.10
CA VAL A 252 -3.31 19.65 -3.12
C VAL A 252 -2.83 20.95 -3.76
N GLU A 253 -2.90 22.03 -2.98
CA GLU A 253 -2.38 23.35 -3.34
C GLU A 253 -1.16 23.68 -2.46
N ASP A 254 -0.10 24.28 -3.06
CA ASP A 254 1.18 24.49 -2.38
C ASP A 254 1.27 25.79 -1.54
N GLY A 255 0.15 26.53 -1.36
CA GLY A 255 0.10 27.81 -0.68
C GLY A 255 0.63 28.99 -1.52
N ARG A 256 0.99 28.75 -2.78
CA ARG A 256 1.51 29.74 -3.73
C ARG A 256 0.71 29.79 -5.02
N GLY A 257 -0.40 29.05 -5.06
CA GLY A 257 -1.29 28.94 -6.22
C GLY A 257 -0.92 27.86 -7.21
N ASN A 258 0.09 27.01 -6.93
CA ASN A 258 0.35 25.83 -7.75
C ASN A 258 -0.44 24.64 -7.24
N TRP A 259 -1.10 23.95 -8.15
CA TRP A 259 -1.93 22.79 -7.85
C TRP A 259 -1.30 21.51 -8.38
N TYR A 260 -1.49 20.45 -7.59
CA TYR A 260 -1.01 19.11 -7.89
C TYR A 260 -2.09 18.11 -7.58
N VAL A 261 -1.99 16.94 -8.20
CA VAL A 261 -2.80 15.77 -7.89
C VAL A 261 -1.89 14.57 -7.66
N VAL A 262 -2.11 13.87 -6.55
CA VAL A 262 -1.59 12.50 -6.38
C VAL A 262 -2.63 11.53 -6.90
N MET A 263 -2.20 10.44 -7.52
CA MET A 263 -3.10 9.41 -8.03
C MET A 263 -2.42 8.05 -8.09
N LEU A 264 -3.19 7.00 -8.15
CA LEU A 264 -2.63 5.67 -8.41
C LEU A 264 -2.46 5.42 -9.91
N ALA A 265 -1.47 4.60 -10.25
CA ALA A 265 -1.33 3.92 -11.53
C ALA A 265 -0.43 2.68 -11.37
N SER A 266 -0.40 1.82 -12.39
CA SER A 266 0.45 0.63 -12.42
C SER A 266 1.48 0.71 -13.53
N ARG A 267 2.68 0.16 -13.29
CA ARG A 267 3.75 0.03 -14.29
C ARG A 267 3.97 -1.45 -14.60
N PRO A 268 3.25 -2.05 -15.54
CA PRO A 268 3.48 -3.45 -15.88
C PRO A 268 4.83 -3.68 -16.54
N CYS A 269 5.45 -4.81 -16.26
CA CYS A 269 6.59 -5.34 -16.99
C CYS A 269 6.11 -6.49 -17.84
N GLU A 270 6.26 -6.39 -19.18
CA GLU A 270 5.79 -7.41 -20.12
C GLU A 270 4.29 -7.76 -19.95
N GLY A 271 3.50 -6.74 -19.60
CA GLY A 271 2.05 -6.86 -19.40
C GLY A 271 1.59 -7.37 -18.03
N HIS A 272 2.50 -7.53 -17.06
CA HIS A 272 2.23 -8.08 -15.74
C HIS A 272 2.77 -7.17 -14.62
N SER A 273 2.00 -6.98 -13.56
CA SER A 273 2.28 -6.06 -12.45
C SER A 273 2.53 -6.83 -11.15
N SER A 274 3.80 -6.93 -10.71
CA SER A 274 4.15 -7.48 -9.39
C SER A 274 4.25 -6.40 -8.30
N MET A 275 4.36 -5.12 -8.67
CA MET A 275 4.41 -4.00 -7.73
C MET A 275 3.02 -3.46 -7.37
N GLY A 276 1.95 -3.99 -7.98
CA GLY A 276 0.61 -3.49 -7.78
C GLY A 276 0.40 -2.07 -8.30
N ARG A 277 -0.38 -1.27 -7.55
CA ARG A 277 -0.66 0.14 -7.86
C ARG A 277 0.25 1.03 -7.02
N GLU A 278 0.88 2.00 -7.66
CA GLU A 278 1.88 2.91 -7.11
C GLU A 278 1.34 4.34 -7.08
N THR A 279 1.94 5.23 -6.29
CA THR A 279 1.52 6.64 -6.19
C THR A 279 2.33 7.52 -7.13
N PHE A 280 1.62 8.27 -7.98
CA PHE A 280 2.15 9.23 -8.93
C PHE A 280 1.72 10.65 -8.60
N LEU A 281 2.48 11.63 -9.09
CA LEU A 281 2.20 13.05 -9.00
C LEU A 281 2.00 13.64 -10.41
N ALA A 282 1.04 14.56 -10.55
CA ALA A 282 0.89 15.38 -11.76
C ALA A 282 0.61 16.84 -11.40
N LYS A 283 1.01 17.76 -12.28
CA LYS A 283 0.63 19.18 -12.17
C LYS A 283 -0.81 19.38 -12.59
N VAL A 284 -1.45 20.38 -12.00
CA VAL A 284 -2.81 20.77 -12.32
C VAL A 284 -2.83 22.28 -12.60
N THR A 285 -3.42 22.67 -13.70
CA THR A 285 -3.75 24.06 -14.04
C THR A 285 -5.26 24.25 -14.06
N TRP A 286 -5.73 25.48 -14.09
CA TRP A 286 -7.16 25.79 -14.08
C TRP A 286 -7.53 26.56 -15.34
N GLU A 287 -8.51 26.04 -16.09
CA GLU A 287 -9.01 26.66 -17.30
C GLU A 287 -10.55 26.74 -17.28
N ASN A 288 -11.10 27.95 -17.41
CA ASN A 288 -12.55 28.20 -17.38
C ASN A 288 -13.24 27.66 -16.13
N GLY A 289 -12.51 27.66 -14.98
CA GLY A 289 -13.00 27.14 -13.69
C GLY A 289 -13.06 25.61 -13.61
N TRP A 290 -12.25 24.90 -14.41
CA TRP A 290 -12.08 23.45 -14.36
C TRP A 290 -10.61 23.08 -14.33
N PRO A 291 -10.21 22.02 -13.59
CA PRO A 291 -8.82 21.59 -13.57
C PRO A 291 -8.43 20.89 -14.87
N VAL A 292 -7.18 21.08 -15.25
CA VAL A 292 -6.50 20.38 -16.34
C VAL A 292 -5.30 19.66 -15.75
N ILE A 293 -5.33 18.34 -15.73
CA ILE A 293 -4.24 17.50 -15.24
C ILE A 293 -3.24 17.27 -16.38
N ALA A 294 -1.94 17.45 -16.10
CA ALA A 294 -0.85 17.30 -17.07
C ALA A 294 -1.12 18.10 -18.38
N GLU A 295 -1.35 19.42 -18.24
CA GLU A 295 -1.66 20.32 -19.34
C GLU A 295 -0.63 20.23 -20.47
N GLY A 296 -1.12 20.09 -21.70
CA GLY A 296 -0.30 19.96 -22.91
C GLY A 296 0.35 18.60 -23.13
N VAL A 297 0.29 17.71 -22.13
CA VAL A 297 0.90 16.37 -22.15
C VAL A 297 -0.17 15.27 -22.20
N GLY A 298 -1.14 15.31 -21.28
CA GLY A 298 -2.27 14.37 -21.22
C GLY A 298 -1.96 12.97 -20.73
N HIS A 299 -0.77 12.75 -20.15
CA HIS A 299 -0.34 11.50 -19.50
C HIS A 299 0.56 11.79 -18.32
N LEU A 300 0.80 10.79 -17.45
CA LEU A 300 1.78 10.88 -16.37
C LEU A 300 3.20 10.96 -16.94
N GLU A 301 3.94 11.99 -16.53
CA GLU A 301 5.33 12.20 -16.91
C GLU A 301 6.27 11.46 -15.97
N ASP A 302 7.39 10.94 -16.47
CA ASP A 302 8.41 10.27 -15.67
C ASP A 302 9.07 11.22 -14.66
N THR A 303 9.16 12.51 -15.00
CA THR A 303 9.75 13.56 -14.17
C THR A 303 8.96 14.85 -14.25
N LEU A 304 8.91 15.58 -13.13
CA LEU A 304 8.22 16.87 -13.02
C LEU A 304 9.13 17.91 -12.40
N GLU A 305 9.31 19.05 -13.05
CA GLU A 305 10.00 20.21 -12.47
C GLU A 305 9.03 20.98 -11.55
N LEU A 306 9.33 21.04 -10.25
CA LEU A 306 8.51 21.70 -9.24
C LEU A 306 9.15 23.03 -8.82
N PRO A 307 8.38 24.13 -8.67
CA PRO A 307 8.89 25.45 -8.29
C PRO A 307 9.17 25.55 -6.79
N THR A 308 9.53 24.47 -6.14
CA THR A 308 9.87 24.37 -4.72
C THR A 308 11.39 24.37 -4.53
N LYS A 309 11.86 24.61 -3.30
CA LYS A 309 13.24 24.35 -2.92
C LYS A 309 13.36 22.87 -2.57
N GLU A 310 14.46 22.26 -3.03
CA GLU A 310 14.81 20.90 -2.60
C GLU A 310 14.89 20.85 -1.07
N TYR A 311 14.15 19.91 -0.49
CA TYR A 311 14.25 19.55 0.90
C TYR A 311 15.08 18.29 1.05
N ARG A 312 16.12 18.34 1.87
CA ARG A 312 16.94 17.16 2.18
C ARG A 312 16.62 16.74 3.59
N PHE A 313 16.14 15.52 3.72
CA PHE A 313 16.04 14.88 5.03
C PHE A 313 17.43 14.81 5.68
N PRO A 314 17.52 14.84 7.04
CA PRO A 314 18.78 14.57 7.73
C PRO A 314 19.43 13.27 7.20
N GLU A 315 20.75 13.24 7.09
CA GLU A 315 21.50 12.12 6.46
C GLU A 315 21.21 10.75 7.09
N GLU A 316 20.80 10.69 8.36
CA GLU A 316 20.41 9.48 9.07
C GLU A 316 19.14 8.82 8.49
N VAL A 317 18.33 9.56 7.73
CA VAL A 317 17.05 9.13 7.14
C VAL A 317 17.17 8.90 5.64
N SER A 318 18.13 9.50 4.97
CA SER A 318 18.33 9.53 3.52
C SER A 318 19.02 8.29 2.94
N SER A 319 18.78 7.07 3.45
CA SER A 319 19.33 5.92 2.74
C SER A 319 18.50 5.61 1.49
N THR A 320 19.07 5.83 0.32
CA THR A 320 18.54 5.39 -0.98
C THR A 320 18.48 3.86 -1.11
N SER A 321 19.04 3.15 -0.14
CA SER A 321 19.03 1.70 -0.05
C SER A 321 17.98 1.26 0.98
N ASP A 322 17.14 0.30 0.61
CA ASP A 322 16.25 -0.36 1.56
C ASP A 322 17.04 -1.38 2.41
N HIS A 323 18.12 -0.92 3.04
CA HIS A 323 18.85 -1.71 4.01
C HIS A 323 18.20 -1.57 5.39
N ILE A 324 17.82 -2.69 5.98
CA ILE A 324 17.22 -2.77 7.31
C ILE A 324 18.18 -3.51 8.23
N SER A 325 18.56 -2.86 9.32
CA SER A 325 19.32 -3.42 10.44
C SER A 325 18.41 -3.55 11.66
N PHE A 326 18.78 -4.40 12.61
CA PHE A 326 17.93 -4.75 13.77
C PHE A 326 18.52 -4.28 15.11
N TRP A 327 19.12 -3.09 15.12
CA TRP A 327 19.68 -2.48 16.33
C TRP A 327 18.64 -1.75 17.18
N GLU A 328 17.52 -1.35 16.55
CA GLU A 328 16.43 -0.69 17.24
C GLU A 328 15.58 -1.71 18.02
N LYS A 329 14.83 -1.19 19.01
CA LYS A 329 13.95 -2.03 19.85
C LYS A 329 12.59 -2.32 19.22
N THR A 330 12.24 -1.55 18.20
CA THR A 330 10.99 -1.68 17.42
C THR A 330 11.32 -2.04 15.98
N PRO A 331 10.45 -2.78 15.29
CA PRO A 331 10.62 -3.03 13.87
C PRO A 331 10.73 -1.73 13.06
N ASP A 332 11.56 -1.76 12.01
CA ASP A 332 11.62 -0.65 11.04
C ASP A 332 10.21 -0.39 10.47
N LYS A 333 9.83 0.88 10.36
CA LYS A 333 8.50 1.33 9.91
C LYS A 333 8.10 0.88 8.50
N ARG A 334 9.07 0.45 7.67
CA ARG A 334 8.85 -0.10 6.32
C ARG A 334 8.51 -1.59 6.33
N LEU A 335 8.83 -2.29 7.42
CA LEU A 335 8.50 -3.71 7.57
C LEU A 335 7.00 -3.89 7.76
N VAL A 336 6.45 -4.85 7.05
CA VAL A 336 5.07 -5.29 7.19
C VAL A 336 4.99 -6.78 7.44
N SER A 337 3.97 -7.19 8.17
CA SER A 337 3.55 -8.57 8.33
C SER A 337 2.14 -8.75 7.74
N VAL A 338 1.71 -9.98 7.57
CA VAL A 338 0.35 -10.29 7.11
C VAL A 338 -0.57 -10.36 8.33
N GLU A 339 -1.69 -9.64 8.29
CA GLU A 339 -2.76 -9.53 9.28
C GLU A 339 -2.36 -8.84 10.59
N GLU A 340 -1.40 -9.34 11.34
CA GLU A 340 -1.03 -8.83 12.66
C GLU A 340 0.46 -9.02 12.92
N ILE A 341 1.06 -8.08 13.65
CA ILE A 341 2.40 -8.25 14.24
C ILE A 341 2.23 -8.79 15.65
N CYS A 342 2.31 -10.11 15.79
CA CYS A 342 2.25 -10.76 17.10
C CYS A 342 3.60 -10.70 17.79
N GLU A 343 3.66 -10.10 18.99
CA GLU A 343 4.89 -10.01 19.78
C GLU A 343 5.51 -11.37 20.10
N GLU A 344 4.71 -12.42 20.15
CA GLU A 344 5.18 -13.79 20.39
C GLU A 344 5.84 -14.45 19.17
N ASN A 345 5.75 -13.83 17.98
CA ASN A 345 6.32 -14.34 16.73
C ASN A 345 7.75 -13.86 16.51
N TYR A 346 8.20 -12.81 17.20
CA TYR A 346 9.52 -12.23 16.99
C TYR A 346 10.16 -11.65 18.26
N SER A 347 11.44 -11.31 18.19
CA SER A 347 12.15 -10.52 19.21
C SER A 347 13.30 -9.73 18.60
N LEU A 348 13.43 -8.46 18.99
CA LEU A 348 14.58 -7.59 18.71
C LEU A 348 15.50 -7.43 19.93
N SER A 349 15.11 -7.98 21.08
CA SER A 349 15.84 -7.84 22.35
C SER A 349 16.61 -9.11 22.78
N HIS A 350 16.18 -10.30 22.38
CA HIS A 350 16.83 -11.55 22.79
C HIS A 350 18.25 -11.69 22.23
N ARG A 351 18.53 -11.09 21.07
CA ARG A 351 19.87 -10.99 20.50
C ARG A 351 20.02 -9.63 19.85
N PRO A 352 20.64 -8.63 20.52
CA PRO A 352 20.81 -7.28 19.99
C PRO A 352 21.48 -7.28 18.60
N GLY A 353 20.94 -6.47 17.68
CA GLY A 353 21.39 -6.42 16.29
C GLY A 353 20.85 -7.52 15.38
N MET A 354 19.96 -8.38 15.88
CA MET A 354 19.32 -9.45 15.11
C MET A 354 17.81 -9.40 15.30
N LEU A 355 17.09 -9.68 14.23
CA LEU A 355 15.67 -10.02 14.31
C LEU A 355 15.54 -11.53 14.52
N ARG A 356 15.02 -11.92 15.66
CA ARG A 356 14.65 -13.32 15.93
C ARG A 356 13.23 -13.55 15.44
N LEU A 357 13.02 -14.56 14.58
CA LEU A 357 11.71 -15.10 14.23
C LEU A 357 11.57 -16.50 14.84
N TYR A 358 10.49 -16.72 15.59
CA TYR A 358 10.20 -18.04 16.17
C TYR A 358 9.49 -18.92 15.14
N THR A 359 9.88 -20.20 15.08
CA THR A 359 9.22 -21.19 14.23
C THR A 359 7.85 -21.57 14.83
N LYS A 360 6.86 -20.70 14.62
CA LYS A 360 5.48 -20.95 15.04
C LYS A 360 4.80 -21.94 14.10
N LYS A 361 3.65 -22.49 14.51
CA LYS A 361 2.89 -23.47 13.70
C LYS A 361 2.28 -22.86 12.43
N GLU A 362 1.98 -21.56 12.45
CA GLU A 362 1.35 -20.84 11.35
C GLU A 362 2.31 -20.78 10.14
N LYS A 363 1.75 -21.03 8.95
CA LYS A 363 2.45 -20.96 7.67
C LYS A 363 2.14 -19.64 6.96
N ILE A 364 2.98 -19.27 6.01
CA ILE A 364 2.72 -18.11 5.14
C ILE A 364 1.48 -18.34 4.23
N SER A 365 1.08 -19.59 4.02
CA SER A 365 -0.14 -19.98 3.30
C SER A 365 -1.41 -19.96 4.16
N ASP A 366 -1.29 -19.79 5.48
CA ASP A 366 -2.43 -19.72 6.37
C ASP A 366 -3.00 -18.28 6.39
N ARG A 367 -4.29 -18.16 6.67
CA ARG A 367 -4.93 -16.85 6.95
C ARG A 367 -4.89 -16.60 8.44
N ASN A 368 -3.69 -16.53 8.99
CA ASN A 368 -3.38 -16.26 10.38
C ASN A 368 -2.04 -15.54 10.48
N PRO A 369 -1.85 -14.70 11.50
CA PRO A 369 -0.57 -14.05 11.72
C PRO A 369 0.56 -15.07 11.84
N CYS A 370 1.58 -14.95 11.01
CA CYS A 370 2.74 -15.85 10.97
C CYS A 370 4.04 -15.09 11.25
N SER A 371 5.13 -15.82 11.50
CA SER A 371 6.46 -15.21 11.69
C SER A 371 7.05 -14.75 10.37
N TYR A 372 6.59 -13.60 9.88
CA TYR A 372 6.98 -12.97 8.64
C TYR A 372 7.16 -11.47 8.81
N PHE A 373 8.28 -10.92 8.28
CA PHE A 373 8.49 -9.50 8.08
C PHE A 373 9.09 -9.26 6.69
N GLY A 374 8.40 -8.46 5.89
CA GLY A 374 8.84 -8.10 4.55
C GLY A 374 8.68 -6.62 4.26
N ILE A 375 9.23 -6.18 3.13
CA ILE A 375 9.00 -4.87 2.55
C ILE A 375 8.37 -5.00 1.17
N ARG A 376 7.73 -3.94 0.71
CA ARG A 376 7.09 -3.89 -0.62
C ARG A 376 8.14 -3.93 -1.71
N GLN A 377 7.92 -4.74 -2.75
CA GLN A 377 8.73 -4.71 -3.97
C GLN A 377 8.60 -3.35 -4.66
N LYS A 378 9.74 -2.73 -5.06
CA LYS A 378 9.77 -1.39 -5.64
C LYS A 378 10.28 -1.33 -7.08
N ASN A 379 10.92 -2.40 -7.56
CA ASN A 379 11.55 -2.45 -8.87
C ASN A 379 11.33 -3.81 -9.52
N TYR A 380 11.44 -3.88 -10.85
CA TYR A 380 11.48 -5.12 -11.62
C TYR A 380 12.91 -5.68 -11.78
N ALA A 381 13.91 -4.80 -11.78
CA ALA A 381 15.32 -5.21 -11.73
C ALA A 381 15.86 -4.86 -10.34
N PHE A 382 16.06 -5.87 -9.50
CA PHE A 382 16.51 -5.70 -8.12
C PHE A 382 17.15 -6.97 -7.58
N TYR A 383 17.90 -6.82 -6.50
CA TYR A 383 18.21 -7.94 -5.63
C TYR A 383 17.62 -7.73 -4.22
N ALA A 384 17.19 -8.82 -3.61
CA ALA A 384 16.86 -8.89 -2.20
C ALA A 384 17.79 -9.88 -1.52
N GLU A 385 18.28 -9.54 -0.32
CA GLU A 385 19.25 -10.36 0.42
C GLU A 385 18.98 -10.30 1.91
N THR A 386 19.17 -11.44 2.57
CA THR A 386 19.19 -11.52 4.04
C THR A 386 20.28 -12.45 4.52
N GLY A 387 20.86 -12.12 5.68
CA GLY A 387 21.76 -13.01 6.40
C GLY A 387 21.08 -13.58 7.63
N MET A 388 21.10 -14.89 7.82
CA MET A 388 20.48 -15.54 8.98
C MET A 388 21.32 -16.65 9.58
N GLU A 389 21.16 -16.86 10.88
CA GLU A 389 21.60 -18.07 11.58
C GLU A 389 20.41 -18.95 11.89
N PHE A 390 20.46 -20.18 11.40
CA PHE A 390 19.38 -21.15 11.65
C PHE A 390 19.91 -22.58 11.68
N GLU A 391 19.28 -23.40 12.50
CA GLU A 391 19.44 -24.87 12.54
C GLU A 391 18.08 -25.49 12.81
N PRO A 392 17.41 -26.08 11.81
CA PRO A 392 16.19 -26.83 12.03
C PRO A 392 16.49 -28.06 12.89
N LYS A 393 15.75 -28.23 13.98
CA LYS A 393 15.83 -29.39 14.90
C LYS A 393 14.90 -30.52 14.47
N GLN A 394 13.76 -30.14 13.85
CA GLN A 394 12.73 -31.06 13.38
C GLN A 394 12.50 -30.82 11.86
N GLU A 395 11.98 -31.82 11.16
CA GLU A 395 11.71 -31.75 9.71
C GLU A 395 10.62 -30.72 9.35
N CYS A 396 9.74 -30.40 10.29
CA CYS A 396 8.70 -29.38 10.11
C CYS A 396 9.24 -27.96 10.18
N GLU A 397 10.42 -27.72 10.77
CA GLU A 397 10.96 -26.38 10.98
C GLU A 397 11.65 -25.85 9.74
N THR A 398 11.35 -24.60 9.42
CA THR A 398 11.90 -23.91 8.25
C THR A 398 12.13 -22.42 8.56
N ALA A 399 13.15 -21.84 7.95
CA ALA A 399 13.38 -20.40 7.94
C ALA A 399 14.12 -19.96 6.68
N GLY A 400 13.87 -18.74 6.24
CA GLY A 400 14.50 -18.20 5.05
C GLY A 400 13.86 -16.90 4.56
N MET A 401 13.78 -16.77 3.25
CA MET A 401 13.22 -15.59 2.56
C MET A 401 12.01 -16.00 1.73
N VAL A 402 11.03 -15.10 1.63
CA VAL A 402 9.78 -15.30 0.87
C VAL A 402 9.53 -14.10 -0.02
N LEU A 403 9.25 -14.33 -1.30
CA LEU A 403 8.52 -13.40 -2.15
C LEU A 403 7.04 -13.76 -2.03
N TYR A 404 6.22 -12.84 -1.52
CA TYR A 404 4.84 -13.08 -1.14
C TYR A 404 3.90 -12.13 -1.89
N GLN A 405 2.97 -12.67 -2.66
CA GLN A 405 1.88 -11.94 -3.26
C GLN A 405 0.58 -12.16 -2.47
N ASN A 406 0.26 -13.42 -2.17
CA ASN A 406 -0.82 -13.83 -1.28
C ASN A 406 -0.58 -15.24 -0.75
N HIS A 407 -1.50 -15.76 0.08
CA HIS A 407 -1.40 -17.07 0.71
C HIS A 407 -1.35 -18.24 -0.28
N GLU A 408 -1.90 -18.08 -1.49
CA GLU A 408 -1.91 -19.10 -2.57
C GLU A 408 -0.79 -18.91 -3.59
N ASN A 409 -0.13 -17.72 -3.62
CA ASN A 409 0.89 -17.39 -4.61
C ASN A 409 2.10 -16.75 -3.93
N HIS A 410 3.13 -17.56 -3.66
CA HIS A 410 4.37 -17.12 -3.03
C HIS A 410 5.54 -18.04 -3.39
N LEU A 411 6.77 -17.53 -3.29
CA LEU A 411 8.01 -18.25 -3.54
C LEU A 411 8.85 -18.27 -2.26
N ARG A 412 9.10 -19.45 -1.70
CA ARG A 412 9.91 -19.63 -0.49
C ARG A 412 11.31 -20.10 -0.82
N MET A 413 12.30 -19.53 -0.17
CA MET A 413 13.73 -19.84 -0.25
C MET A 413 14.21 -20.11 1.18
N GLU A 414 14.29 -21.36 1.58
CA GLU A 414 14.35 -21.71 3.00
C GLU A 414 15.28 -22.89 3.31
N ILE A 415 15.80 -22.91 4.53
CA ILE A 415 16.52 -24.06 5.10
C ILE A 415 15.50 -24.97 5.76
N ARG A 416 15.56 -26.25 5.44
CA ARG A 416 14.77 -27.34 6.02
C ARG A 416 15.65 -28.50 6.46
N LYS A 417 15.16 -29.34 7.36
CA LYS A 417 15.77 -30.62 7.75
C LYS A 417 15.08 -31.77 7.03
N ARG A 418 15.87 -32.75 6.57
CA ARG A 418 15.38 -34.04 6.11
C ARG A 418 16.31 -35.12 6.67
N ALA A 419 15.77 -36.03 7.47
CA ALA A 419 16.56 -36.96 8.30
C ALA A 419 17.61 -36.20 9.14
N ASP A 420 18.88 -36.46 8.96
CA ASP A 420 19.97 -35.83 9.72
C ASP A 420 20.66 -34.68 9.00
N GLU A 421 20.23 -34.33 7.76
CA GLU A 421 20.86 -33.32 6.95
C GLU A 421 19.96 -32.09 6.74
N ASN A 422 20.57 -30.91 6.62
CA ASN A 422 19.87 -29.68 6.25
C ASN A 422 19.95 -29.46 4.73
N TYR A 423 18.84 -28.95 4.18
CA TYR A 423 18.71 -28.63 2.76
C TYR A 423 18.26 -27.20 2.59
N PHE A 424 18.80 -26.54 1.59
CA PHE A 424 18.22 -25.31 1.05
C PHE A 424 17.20 -25.70 -0.03
N VAL A 425 15.96 -25.27 0.16
CA VAL A 425 14.83 -25.65 -0.68
C VAL A 425 14.18 -24.40 -1.25
N VAL A 426 13.93 -24.42 -2.56
CA VAL A 426 13.11 -23.40 -3.23
C VAL A 426 11.76 -24.02 -3.56
N THR A 427 10.70 -23.47 -2.98
CA THR A 427 9.32 -23.95 -3.15
C THR A 427 8.47 -22.85 -3.75
N ALA A 428 7.83 -23.13 -4.88
CA ALA A 428 6.78 -22.31 -5.47
C ALA A 428 5.42 -22.78 -4.92
N CYS A 429 4.59 -21.86 -4.46
CA CYS A 429 3.17 -22.05 -4.26
C CYS A 429 2.45 -21.25 -5.34
N ILE A 430 1.59 -21.90 -6.12
CA ILE A 430 0.85 -21.30 -7.25
C ILE A 430 -0.58 -21.81 -7.16
N HIS A 431 -1.53 -20.90 -7.00
CA HIS A 431 -2.96 -21.22 -6.78
C HIS A 431 -3.17 -22.26 -5.65
N GLY A 432 -2.38 -22.15 -4.57
CA GLY A 432 -2.43 -23.03 -3.42
C GLY A 432 -1.68 -24.37 -3.60
N GLU A 433 -1.16 -24.66 -4.77
CA GLU A 433 -0.40 -25.87 -5.03
C GLU A 433 1.10 -25.65 -4.82
N GLU A 434 1.69 -26.37 -3.88
CA GLU A 434 3.12 -26.29 -3.59
C GLU A 434 3.94 -27.25 -4.45
N ARG A 435 5.03 -26.73 -5.02
CA ARG A 435 6.01 -27.49 -5.80
C ARG A 435 7.44 -27.14 -5.40
N ILE A 436 8.25 -28.13 -5.04
CA ILE A 436 9.68 -27.95 -4.88
C ILE A 436 10.32 -27.78 -6.28
N LEU A 437 10.94 -26.62 -6.50
CA LEU A 437 11.66 -26.33 -7.74
C LEU A 437 13.08 -26.87 -7.71
N THR A 438 13.75 -26.77 -6.57
CA THR A 438 15.10 -27.30 -6.36
C THR A 438 15.37 -27.54 -4.88
N GLU A 439 16.29 -28.47 -4.62
CA GLU A 439 16.77 -28.83 -3.29
C GLU A 439 18.28 -29.08 -3.35
N LYS A 440 19.06 -28.50 -2.44
CA LYS A 440 20.52 -28.65 -2.35
C LYS A 440 20.94 -28.84 -0.91
N PRO A 441 21.94 -29.70 -0.61
CA PRO A 441 22.48 -29.84 0.74
C PRO A 441 23.00 -28.50 1.29
N ALA A 442 22.60 -28.18 2.52
CA ALA A 442 22.96 -26.94 3.21
C ALA A 442 23.93 -27.16 4.40
N GLY A 443 24.40 -28.40 4.63
CA GLY A 443 25.30 -28.75 5.72
C GLY A 443 24.59 -28.99 7.05
N GLU A 444 25.36 -29.38 8.09
CA GLU A 444 24.84 -29.76 9.41
C GLU A 444 25.03 -28.64 10.45
N GLY A 445 24.23 -28.67 11.50
CA GLY A 445 24.33 -27.77 12.66
C GLY A 445 23.86 -26.34 12.39
N ARG A 446 24.05 -25.48 13.41
CA ARG A 446 23.71 -24.06 13.32
C ARG A 446 24.76 -23.33 12.49
N GLN A 447 24.35 -22.78 11.38
CA GLN A 447 25.22 -22.09 10.45
C GLN A 447 24.67 -20.70 10.10
N PHE A 448 25.56 -19.83 9.61
CA PHE A 448 25.18 -18.55 9.01
C PHE A 448 24.99 -18.75 7.51
N PHE A 449 23.78 -18.43 7.05
CA PHE A 449 23.38 -18.46 5.65
C PHE A 449 23.13 -17.03 5.17
N LYS A 450 23.56 -16.74 3.94
CA LYS A 450 23.10 -15.54 3.23
C LYS A 450 22.33 -15.99 1.99
N ILE A 451 21.09 -15.56 1.90
CA ILE A 451 20.17 -15.88 0.81
C ILE A 451 20.03 -14.62 -0.03
N ARG A 452 20.24 -14.75 -1.35
CA ARG A 452 20.02 -13.66 -2.29
C ARG A 452 19.09 -14.12 -3.41
N MET A 453 18.07 -13.32 -3.67
CA MET A 453 17.22 -13.39 -4.85
C MET A 453 17.55 -12.20 -5.76
N HIS A 454 17.92 -12.49 -7.00
CA HIS A 454 18.16 -11.48 -8.02
C HIS A 454 17.04 -11.57 -9.05
N CYS A 455 16.35 -10.47 -9.24
CA CYS A 455 15.25 -10.35 -10.18
C CYS A 455 15.67 -9.51 -11.36
N ASP A 456 15.35 -9.99 -12.53
CA ASP A 456 15.45 -9.26 -13.79
C ASP A 456 14.13 -9.44 -14.54
N ARG A 457 13.30 -8.38 -14.52
CA ARG A 457 11.93 -8.38 -15.05
C ARG A 457 11.07 -9.48 -14.41
N GLN A 458 10.62 -10.46 -15.21
CA GLN A 458 9.75 -11.56 -14.80
C GLN A 458 10.51 -12.85 -14.49
N LYS A 459 11.81 -12.75 -14.23
CA LYS A 459 12.66 -13.91 -13.91
C LYS A 459 13.50 -13.68 -12.66
N ALA A 460 13.70 -14.75 -11.89
CA ALA A 460 14.58 -14.74 -10.74
C ALA A 460 15.68 -15.78 -10.82
N ARG A 461 16.80 -15.45 -10.17
CA ARG A 461 17.89 -16.36 -9.83
C ARG A 461 18.08 -16.32 -8.32
N ILE A 462 18.45 -17.46 -7.73
CA ILE A 462 18.60 -17.61 -6.29
C ILE A 462 19.98 -18.15 -5.97
N TRP A 463 20.67 -17.47 -5.04
CA TRP A 463 21.97 -17.86 -4.52
C TRP A 463 21.90 -18.15 -3.03
N LEU A 464 22.70 -19.13 -2.61
CA LEU A 464 23.03 -19.39 -1.23
C LEU A 464 24.52 -19.15 -1.03
N PHE A 465 24.85 -18.34 -0.01
CA PHE A 465 26.21 -18.14 0.46
C PHE A 465 26.38 -18.83 1.80
N ARG A 466 27.41 -19.66 1.90
CA ARG A 466 27.76 -20.41 3.10
C ARG A 466 29.26 -20.62 3.16
N ASP A 467 29.87 -20.45 4.33
CA ASP A 467 31.30 -20.69 4.56
C ASP A 467 32.22 -19.97 3.53
N GLY A 468 31.85 -18.74 3.18
CA GLY A 468 32.59 -17.94 2.18
C GLY A 468 32.42 -18.42 0.73
N ARG A 469 31.55 -19.39 0.47
CA ARG A 469 31.26 -19.91 -0.87
C ARG A 469 29.87 -19.46 -1.34
N GLU A 470 29.84 -18.99 -2.58
CA GLU A 470 28.60 -18.67 -3.31
C GLU A 470 28.19 -19.86 -4.18
N SER A 471 26.90 -20.21 -4.13
CA SER A 471 26.33 -21.26 -4.95
C SER A 471 25.05 -20.77 -5.61
N LEU A 472 24.97 -20.86 -6.93
CA LEU A 472 23.73 -20.68 -7.67
C LEU A 472 22.86 -21.91 -7.42
N ILE A 473 21.68 -21.67 -6.84
CA ILE A 473 20.75 -22.72 -6.43
C ILE A 473 19.70 -22.96 -7.52
N ALA A 474 19.14 -21.87 -8.04
CA ALA A 474 18.14 -21.93 -9.08
C ALA A 474 18.26 -20.72 -10.01
N GLU A 475 17.91 -20.91 -11.26
CA GLU A 475 17.85 -19.87 -12.30
C GLU A 475 16.59 -20.02 -13.14
N ASP A 476 16.27 -18.96 -13.90
CA ASP A 476 15.10 -18.89 -14.78
C ASP A 476 13.75 -19.16 -14.07
N ILE A 477 13.65 -18.84 -12.78
CA ILE A 477 12.38 -18.97 -12.05
C ILE A 477 11.43 -17.89 -12.57
N SER A 478 10.27 -18.32 -13.09
CA SER A 478 9.22 -17.39 -13.52
C SER A 478 8.58 -16.70 -12.34
N LEU A 479 8.45 -15.37 -12.41
CA LEU A 479 7.74 -14.54 -11.42
C LEU A 479 6.30 -14.20 -11.85
N LEU A 480 5.89 -14.61 -13.05
CA LEU A 480 4.53 -14.36 -13.56
C LEU A 480 3.42 -14.83 -12.60
N PRO A 481 3.51 -16.01 -11.94
CA PRO A 481 2.47 -16.45 -11.01
C PRO A 481 2.24 -15.53 -9.81
N TYR A 482 3.17 -14.60 -9.54
CA TYR A 482 3.12 -13.66 -8.40
C TYR A 482 2.75 -12.23 -8.83
N THR A 483 2.16 -12.08 -10.01
CA THR A 483 1.67 -10.79 -10.53
C THR A 483 0.17 -10.63 -10.30
N THR A 484 -0.32 -9.41 -10.30
CA THR A 484 -1.75 -9.11 -10.11
C THR A 484 -2.62 -9.78 -11.18
N GLU A 485 -2.11 -9.87 -12.41
CA GLU A 485 -2.84 -10.45 -13.55
C GLU A 485 -3.05 -11.97 -13.40
N GLU A 486 -2.13 -12.67 -12.73
CA GLU A 486 -2.20 -14.13 -12.53
C GLU A 486 -2.77 -14.49 -11.15
N ALA A 487 -2.32 -13.82 -10.09
CA ALA A 487 -2.73 -14.11 -8.71
C ALA A 487 -4.02 -13.39 -8.30
N GLY A 488 -4.44 -12.36 -9.06
CA GLY A 488 -5.59 -11.54 -8.74
C GLY A 488 -5.37 -10.56 -7.60
N GLY A 489 -6.46 -9.92 -7.16
CA GLY A 489 -6.47 -9.02 -6.02
C GLY A 489 -5.98 -7.60 -6.30
N PHE A 490 -5.74 -6.84 -5.22
CA PHE A 490 -5.42 -5.41 -5.26
C PHE A 490 -4.02 -5.08 -4.76
N VAL A 491 -3.24 -6.08 -4.32
CA VAL A 491 -1.93 -5.92 -3.70
C VAL A 491 -0.78 -6.17 -4.68
N GLY A 492 0.40 -5.66 -4.37
CA GLY A 492 1.67 -6.04 -5.00
C GLY A 492 2.46 -6.99 -4.10
N CYS A 493 3.59 -7.49 -4.61
CA CYS A 493 4.46 -8.37 -3.86
C CYS A 493 5.16 -7.67 -2.69
N THR A 494 5.33 -8.42 -1.62
CA THR A 494 6.30 -8.13 -0.56
C THR A 494 7.39 -9.19 -0.56
N ILE A 495 8.59 -8.83 -0.10
CA ILE A 495 9.70 -9.77 0.04
C ILE A 495 10.34 -9.60 1.40
N GLY A 496 10.64 -10.71 2.09
CA GLY A 496 11.14 -10.63 3.45
C GLY A 496 11.52 -11.94 4.09
N MET A 497 11.69 -11.89 5.40
CA MET A 497 12.17 -12.95 6.27
C MET A 497 11.00 -13.75 6.84
N TYR A 498 11.18 -15.05 6.96
CA TYR A 498 10.13 -15.98 7.35
C TYR A 498 10.67 -17.14 8.18
N ALA A 499 9.87 -17.60 9.16
CA ALA A 499 10.11 -18.83 9.91
C ALA A 499 8.79 -19.52 10.25
N SER A 500 8.75 -20.86 10.22
CA SER A 500 7.58 -21.66 10.56
C SER A 500 7.96 -23.08 11.01
N ALA A 501 7.09 -23.72 11.77
CA ALA A 501 7.10 -25.16 12.05
C ALA A 501 5.99 -25.91 11.28
N ASN A 502 5.43 -25.32 10.24
CA ASN A 502 4.55 -25.96 9.26
C ASN A 502 3.42 -26.79 9.88
N GLY A 503 2.67 -26.19 10.81
CA GLY A 503 1.52 -26.80 11.48
C GLY A 503 1.86 -27.59 12.75
N GLN A 504 3.13 -27.64 13.17
CA GLN A 504 3.57 -28.32 14.38
C GLN A 504 4.00 -27.31 15.45
N ASP A 505 3.99 -27.73 16.70
CA ASP A 505 4.53 -26.93 17.80
C ASP A 505 6.07 -26.96 17.76
N SER A 506 6.69 -25.81 17.95
CA SER A 506 8.14 -25.67 18.05
C SER A 506 8.52 -24.52 18.97
N SER A 507 9.66 -24.64 19.63
CA SER A 507 10.32 -23.57 20.39
C SER A 507 11.60 -23.07 19.70
N ASN A 508 11.87 -23.51 18.49
CA ASN A 508 13.03 -23.10 17.70
C ASN A 508 12.87 -21.70 17.12
N TYR A 509 13.94 -21.15 16.56
CA TYR A 509 13.98 -19.80 16.00
C TYR A 509 15.11 -19.64 14.97
N ALA A 510 14.95 -18.66 14.10
CA ALA A 510 16.00 -18.13 13.23
C ALA A 510 16.35 -16.69 13.62
N ASP A 511 17.64 -16.35 13.61
CA ASP A 511 18.15 -15.00 13.87
C ASP A 511 18.61 -14.36 12.56
N PHE A 512 17.95 -13.29 12.14
CA PHE A 512 18.26 -12.54 10.93
C PHE A 512 19.10 -11.29 11.25
N ALA A 513 20.22 -11.12 10.54
CA ALA A 513 21.19 -10.04 10.81
C ALA A 513 20.83 -8.75 10.08
N TRP A 514 20.28 -8.83 8.88
CA TRP A 514 19.83 -7.70 8.07
C TRP A 514 18.84 -8.18 7.02
N PHE A 515 18.14 -7.22 6.43
CA PHE A 515 17.44 -7.39 5.17
C PHE A 515 17.76 -6.20 4.24
N VAL A 516 17.94 -6.46 2.95
CA VAL A 516 18.17 -5.42 1.97
C VAL A 516 17.45 -5.70 0.66
N GLN A 517 16.89 -4.65 0.04
CA GLN A 517 16.40 -4.63 -1.32
C GLN A 517 17.01 -3.42 -2.04
N ASN A 518 17.68 -3.66 -3.18
CA ASN A 518 18.24 -2.59 -4.00
C ASN A 518 17.93 -2.80 -5.48
N ALA A 519 17.62 -1.71 -6.19
CA ALA A 519 17.58 -1.71 -7.64
C ALA A 519 18.96 -2.05 -8.24
N ILE A 520 18.97 -2.61 -9.45
CA ILE A 520 20.16 -3.00 -10.19
C ILE A 520 20.27 -2.11 -11.42
#